data_651768ab9f41b0e3b813256ada473cc2
#
_entry.id   651768ab9f41b0e3b813256ada473cc2
#
_cell.length_a   1.000
_cell.length_b   1.000
_cell.length_c   1.000
_cell.angle_alpha   90.00
_cell.angle_beta   90.00
_cell.angle_gamma   90.00
#
_symmetry.space_group_name_H-M   'P 1'
#
loop_
_entity.id
_entity.type
_entity.pdbx_description
1 polymer ?
#
loop_
_entity_poly.entity_id
_entity_poly.type
_entity_poly.pdbx_seq_one_letter_code
_entity_poly.pdbx_strand_id
1 'polypeptide(L)'
;MDVQQLEEAWALRAGAREVRLLAASHVPAALSQLGIVRPGDRLVAFADDFTDAFERGFDGCDVVLVDPPSVAAFAAASEGYDASFDAEGPHLWWFVNSIGGFGLRVPDLRALGRAAREAHALLVVDNTVASAFGCDPLRLGAVLSLEALDRVCAGKAPRKFVAASVARSQLKRHRVDAAAECAHALLEGCGLAKLDMPADEAGVLERGLDSLDVRMQAHFDRARALAEYLAANEMVRNVRYPGLSSHPDHVVATGILEHGFGPAVEFDLIELSAGELFDALSGEFRTSLAGGAATRLSAPRGKQGSTIRLFAGTDNPLVVASVLDNALRKLATL
;
A
#
# COMPACT_ATOMS: atom_id res chain seq x y z
N MET A 1 8.08 -5.35 24.18
CA MET A 1 8.37 -6.56 23.34
C MET A 1 9.77 -6.47 22.76
N ASP A 2 10.43 -7.59 22.48
CA ASP A 2 11.58 -7.64 21.59
C ASP A 2 11.14 -7.78 20.12
N VAL A 3 12.08 -7.80 19.18
CA VAL A 3 11.80 -7.89 17.73
C VAL A 3 11.02 -9.16 17.39
N GLN A 4 11.41 -10.29 17.96
CA GLN A 4 10.75 -11.58 17.70
C GLN A 4 9.30 -11.56 18.17
N GLN A 5 9.03 -11.04 19.35
CA GLN A 5 7.68 -10.89 19.88
C GLN A 5 6.82 -9.92 19.04
N LEU A 6 7.42 -8.86 18.49
CA LEU A 6 6.75 -7.96 17.55
C LEU A 6 6.41 -8.66 16.22
N GLU A 7 7.35 -9.44 15.67
CA GLU A 7 7.12 -10.23 14.45
C GLU A 7 6.02 -11.27 14.65
N GLU A 8 6.00 -11.96 15.80
CA GLU A 8 4.95 -12.92 16.17
C GLU A 8 3.57 -12.22 16.32
N ALA A 9 3.52 -11.06 16.98
CA ALA A 9 2.30 -10.29 17.15
C ALA A 9 1.77 -9.76 15.80
N TRP A 10 2.68 -9.31 14.93
CA TRP A 10 2.33 -8.89 13.58
C TRP A 10 1.86 -10.06 12.71
N ALA A 11 2.50 -11.22 12.82
CA ALA A 11 2.10 -12.43 12.11
C ALA A 11 0.68 -12.88 12.49
N LEU A 12 0.33 -12.78 13.78
CA LEU A 12 -1.02 -13.04 14.25
C LEU A 12 -2.02 -12.05 13.64
N ARG A 13 -1.67 -10.77 13.62
CA ARG A 13 -2.51 -9.70 13.07
C ARG A 13 -2.73 -9.84 11.57
N ALA A 14 -1.68 -10.12 10.81
CA ALA A 14 -1.74 -10.28 9.36
C ALA A 14 -2.20 -11.67 8.90
N GLY A 15 -2.52 -12.59 9.81
CA GLY A 15 -2.85 -13.98 9.45
C GLY A 15 -1.69 -14.74 8.78
N ALA A 16 -0.46 -14.25 8.94
CA ALA A 16 0.73 -14.75 8.27
C ALA A 16 1.28 -16.04 8.92
N ARG A 17 2.10 -16.77 8.17
CA ARG A 17 2.93 -17.85 8.68
C ARG A 17 4.07 -17.31 9.54
N GLU A 18 4.73 -16.30 9.01
CA GLU A 18 5.79 -15.56 9.67
C GLU A 18 5.85 -14.12 9.16
N VAL A 19 6.51 -13.27 9.91
CA VAL A 19 6.79 -11.88 9.56
C VAL A 19 8.27 -11.61 9.79
N ARG A 20 8.86 -10.81 8.90
CA ARG A 20 10.18 -10.20 9.07
C ARG A 20 10.03 -8.69 9.12
N LEU A 21 10.56 -8.08 10.17
CA LEU A 21 10.68 -6.64 10.26
C LEU A 21 12.00 -6.18 9.65
N LEU A 22 11.94 -5.17 8.77
CA LEU A 22 13.09 -4.59 8.10
C LEU A 22 13.19 -3.10 8.41
N ALA A 23 14.40 -2.60 8.63
CA ALA A 23 14.64 -1.17 8.65
C ALA A 23 14.77 -0.68 7.21
N ALA A 24 13.68 -0.26 6.62
CA ALA A 24 13.62 0.18 5.23
C ALA A 24 12.78 1.45 5.10
N SER A 25 13.17 2.33 4.18
CA SER A 25 12.53 3.64 3.99
C SER A 25 11.15 3.55 3.32
N HIS A 26 10.89 2.48 2.59
CA HIS A 26 9.67 2.20 1.83
C HIS A 26 9.65 0.74 1.36
N VAL A 27 8.48 0.27 0.91
CA VAL A 27 8.26 -1.12 0.49
C VAL A 27 9.21 -1.59 -0.63
N PRO A 28 9.46 -0.84 -1.72
CA PRO A 28 10.44 -1.25 -2.72
C PRO A 28 11.85 -1.49 -2.15
N ALA A 29 12.31 -0.64 -1.24
CA ALA A 29 13.61 -0.83 -0.60
C ALA A 29 13.64 -2.09 0.29
N ALA A 30 12.53 -2.38 0.99
CA ALA A 30 12.40 -3.61 1.77
C ALA A 30 12.42 -4.86 0.87
N LEU A 31 11.67 -4.86 -0.22
CA LEU A 31 11.63 -5.97 -1.17
C LEU A 31 13.01 -6.22 -1.80
N SER A 32 13.73 -5.16 -2.18
CA SER A 32 15.11 -5.26 -2.65
C SER A 32 16.06 -5.80 -1.57
N GLN A 33 15.91 -5.31 -0.33
CA GLN A 33 16.73 -5.74 0.81
C GLN A 33 16.53 -7.22 1.17
N LEU A 34 15.34 -7.76 0.96
CA LEU A 34 15.06 -9.18 1.12
C LEU A 34 15.89 -10.05 0.17
N GLY A 35 16.31 -9.53 -1.00
CA GLY A 35 17.13 -10.26 -1.96
C GLY A 35 16.44 -11.49 -2.57
N ILE A 36 15.12 -11.57 -2.46
CA ILE A 36 14.32 -12.70 -2.97
C ILE A 36 13.97 -12.54 -4.45
N VAL A 37 13.93 -11.31 -4.95
CA VAL A 37 13.83 -11.00 -6.38
C VAL A 37 15.26 -10.90 -6.92
N ARG A 38 15.62 -11.75 -7.86
CA ARG A 38 17.00 -11.99 -8.29
C ARG A 38 17.22 -11.56 -9.74
N PRO A 39 18.46 -11.23 -10.14
CA PRO A 39 18.80 -11.07 -11.55
C PRO A 39 18.34 -12.28 -12.38
N GLY A 40 17.66 -12.01 -13.48
CA GLY A 40 17.04 -13.04 -14.32
C GLY A 40 15.56 -13.31 -14.04
N ASP A 41 15.04 -12.88 -12.89
CA ASP A 41 13.60 -12.92 -12.61
C ASP A 41 12.85 -11.91 -13.49
N ARG A 42 11.54 -12.19 -13.74
CA ARG A 42 10.62 -11.21 -14.32
C ARG A 42 9.76 -10.60 -13.21
N LEU A 43 9.70 -9.27 -13.18
CA LEU A 43 8.83 -8.51 -12.30
C LEU A 43 7.78 -7.77 -13.12
N VAL A 44 6.52 -8.19 -13.02
CA VAL A 44 5.38 -7.48 -13.60
C VAL A 44 4.76 -6.59 -12.55
N ALA A 45 4.66 -5.29 -12.82
CA ALA A 45 4.15 -4.32 -11.85
C ALA A 45 3.13 -3.36 -12.49
N PHE A 46 2.20 -2.84 -11.68
CA PHE A 46 1.35 -1.75 -12.12
C PHE A 46 2.18 -0.48 -12.30
N ALA A 47 2.06 0.16 -13.45
CA ALA A 47 2.93 1.28 -13.86
C ALA A 47 2.92 2.45 -12.85
N ASP A 48 1.74 2.80 -12.33
CA ASP A 48 1.61 3.90 -11.36
C ASP A 48 2.16 3.57 -9.95
N ASP A 49 2.27 2.29 -9.62
CA ASP A 49 2.87 1.82 -8.36
C ASP A 49 4.39 1.69 -8.48
N PHE A 50 4.90 1.56 -9.71
CA PHE A 50 6.32 1.43 -10.00
C PHE A 50 7.00 2.80 -10.02
N THR A 51 7.94 3.01 -9.13
CA THR A 51 8.65 4.27 -8.98
C THR A 51 10.15 4.09 -9.27
N ASP A 52 10.89 5.20 -9.49
CA ASP A 52 12.35 5.20 -9.67
C ASP A 52 13.10 4.43 -8.55
N ALA A 53 12.48 4.30 -7.37
CA ALA A 53 13.01 3.50 -6.26
C ALA A 53 12.91 2.00 -6.54
N PHE A 54 11.93 1.57 -7.34
CA PHE A 54 11.83 0.20 -7.84
C PHE A 54 12.90 -0.08 -8.89
N GLU A 55 13.05 0.79 -9.88
CA GLU A 55 14.04 0.58 -10.96
C GLU A 55 15.44 0.30 -10.41
N ARG A 56 15.86 1.08 -9.41
CA ARG A 56 17.21 0.95 -8.80
C ARG A 56 17.39 -0.27 -7.91
N GLY A 57 16.32 -0.91 -7.51
CA GLY A 57 16.34 -2.05 -6.57
C GLY A 57 16.39 -3.42 -7.24
N PHE A 58 16.16 -3.48 -8.56
CA PHE A 58 15.97 -4.74 -9.30
C PHE A 58 16.82 -4.81 -10.56
N ASP A 59 18.10 -4.40 -10.44
CA ASP A 59 19.07 -4.50 -11.52
C ASP A 59 19.21 -5.96 -12.00
N GLY A 60 19.14 -6.15 -13.31
CA GLY A 60 19.22 -7.46 -13.93
C GLY A 60 17.91 -8.25 -13.96
N CYS A 61 16.82 -7.71 -13.45
CA CYS A 61 15.48 -8.27 -13.62
C CYS A 61 14.84 -7.78 -14.93
N ASP A 62 13.96 -8.60 -15.48
CA ASP A 62 13.09 -8.23 -16.61
C ASP A 62 11.84 -7.56 -16.06
N VAL A 63 11.79 -6.22 -16.06
CA VAL A 63 10.69 -5.43 -15.50
C VAL A 63 9.67 -5.11 -16.59
N VAL A 64 8.43 -5.55 -16.40
CA VAL A 64 7.31 -5.28 -17.31
C VAL A 64 6.23 -4.48 -16.59
N LEU A 65 5.91 -3.30 -17.10
CA LEU A 65 4.88 -2.44 -16.52
C LEU A 65 3.54 -2.62 -17.22
N VAL A 66 2.48 -2.71 -16.45
CA VAL A 66 1.10 -2.88 -16.94
C VAL A 66 0.19 -1.75 -16.44
N ASP A 67 -0.80 -1.40 -17.27
CA ASP A 67 -1.87 -0.46 -16.95
C ASP A 67 -3.11 -0.84 -17.78
N PRO A 68 -4.28 -1.06 -17.18
CA PRO A 68 -4.61 -1.06 -15.74
C PRO A 68 -4.07 -2.32 -15.01
N PRO A 69 -4.14 -2.36 -13.66
CA PRO A 69 -3.71 -3.52 -12.86
C PRO A 69 -4.77 -4.65 -12.91
N SER A 70 -5.00 -5.19 -14.10
CA SER A 70 -6.00 -6.23 -14.36
C SER A 70 -5.36 -7.61 -14.55
N VAL A 71 -6.12 -8.67 -14.28
CA VAL A 71 -5.69 -10.05 -14.51
C VAL A 71 -5.21 -10.25 -15.95
N ALA A 72 -5.94 -9.73 -16.94
CA ALA A 72 -5.58 -9.87 -18.35
C ALA A 72 -4.22 -9.22 -18.68
N ALA A 73 -3.96 -8.03 -18.13
CA ALA A 73 -2.70 -7.31 -18.35
C ALA A 73 -1.51 -8.06 -17.71
N PHE A 74 -1.67 -8.54 -16.47
CA PHE A 74 -0.63 -9.31 -15.80
C PHE A 74 -0.38 -10.66 -16.48
N ALA A 75 -1.43 -11.38 -16.90
CA ALA A 75 -1.29 -12.63 -17.62
C ALA A 75 -0.56 -12.43 -18.97
N ALA A 76 -0.96 -11.43 -19.75
CA ALA A 76 -0.30 -11.12 -21.02
C ALA A 76 1.19 -10.74 -20.85
N ALA A 77 1.52 -9.97 -19.82
CA ALA A 77 2.90 -9.61 -19.49
C ALA A 77 3.74 -10.81 -18.99
N SER A 78 3.09 -11.91 -18.65
CA SER A 78 3.75 -13.15 -18.20
C SER A 78 3.98 -14.15 -19.33
N GLU A 79 3.38 -13.95 -20.49
CA GLU A 79 3.49 -14.88 -21.62
C GLU A 79 4.95 -15.10 -22.05
N GLY A 80 5.28 -16.35 -22.34
CA GLY A 80 6.62 -16.74 -22.80
C GLY A 80 7.71 -16.72 -21.72
N TYR A 81 7.37 -16.46 -20.44
CA TYR A 81 8.32 -16.59 -19.34
C TYR A 81 8.12 -17.95 -18.63
N ASP A 82 9.18 -18.75 -18.59
CA ASP A 82 9.16 -20.10 -17.99
C ASP A 82 9.48 -19.98 -16.48
N ALA A 83 8.44 -19.75 -15.69
CA ALA A 83 8.53 -19.63 -14.25
C ALA A 83 8.19 -20.94 -13.53
N SER A 84 8.81 -21.15 -12.38
CA SER A 84 8.50 -22.26 -11.49
C SER A 84 8.39 -21.82 -10.05
N PHE A 85 7.83 -22.68 -9.19
CA PHE A 85 7.89 -22.51 -7.73
C PHE A 85 9.08 -23.25 -7.10
N ASP A 86 10.10 -23.56 -7.88
CA ASP A 86 11.37 -24.09 -7.37
C ASP A 86 12.21 -22.92 -6.82
N ALA A 87 12.66 -23.00 -5.58
CA ALA A 87 13.41 -21.92 -4.93
C ALA A 87 14.72 -21.55 -5.64
N GLU A 88 15.29 -22.43 -6.44
CA GLU A 88 16.52 -22.21 -7.22
C GLU A 88 16.24 -21.74 -8.66
N GLY A 89 14.99 -21.82 -9.12
CA GLY A 89 14.60 -21.46 -10.50
C GLY A 89 14.42 -19.97 -10.70
N PRO A 90 14.18 -19.56 -11.97
CA PRO A 90 13.75 -18.20 -12.26
C PRO A 90 12.31 -17.98 -11.81
N HIS A 91 12.04 -16.81 -11.21
CA HIS A 91 10.74 -16.49 -10.67
C HIS A 91 10.04 -15.40 -11.46
N LEU A 92 8.71 -15.54 -11.53
CA LEU A 92 7.80 -14.51 -12.02
C LEU A 92 7.13 -13.84 -10.81
N TRP A 93 7.33 -12.56 -10.68
CA TRP A 93 6.77 -11.75 -9.60
C TRP A 93 5.68 -10.83 -10.13
N TRP A 94 4.52 -10.81 -9.48
CA TRP A 94 3.48 -9.84 -9.71
C TRP A 94 3.40 -8.90 -8.52
N PHE A 95 3.56 -7.60 -8.75
CA PHE A 95 3.53 -6.58 -7.71
C PHE A 95 2.39 -5.59 -7.93
N VAL A 96 1.58 -5.40 -6.90
CA VAL A 96 0.48 -4.41 -6.85
C VAL A 96 0.35 -3.82 -5.46
N ASN A 97 -0.29 -2.66 -5.36
CA ASN A 97 -0.75 -2.12 -4.09
C ASN A 97 -2.19 -2.57 -3.81
N SER A 98 -2.56 -2.77 -2.55
CA SER A 98 -3.96 -3.02 -2.18
C SER A 98 -4.87 -1.81 -2.45
N ILE A 99 -4.33 -0.60 -2.24
CA ILE A 99 -4.88 0.69 -2.68
C ILE A 99 -3.69 1.51 -3.16
N GLY A 100 -3.63 1.86 -4.43
CA GLY A 100 -2.45 2.58 -4.94
C GLY A 100 -2.61 3.23 -6.29
N GLY A 101 -1.50 3.67 -6.85
CA GLY A 101 -1.43 4.35 -8.13
C GLY A 101 -2.19 5.67 -8.17
N PHE A 102 -2.30 6.22 -9.37
CA PHE A 102 -3.14 7.39 -9.63
C PHE A 102 -4.62 6.97 -9.60
N GLY A 103 -5.43 7.74 -8.89
CA GLY A 103 -6.85 7.46 -8.73
C GLY A 103 -7.16 6.46 -7.61
N LEU A 104 -6.19 6.08 -6.78
CA LEU A 104 -6.38 5.15 -5.66
C LEU A 104 -6.99 3.81 -6.13
N ARG A 105 -6.42 3.23 -7.18
CA ARG A 105 -6.88 1.99 -7.79
C ARG A 105 -6.87 0.84 -6.79
N VAL A 106 -7.86 -0.03 -6.92
CA VAL A 106 -8.04 -1.22 -6.07
C VAL A 106 -8.13 -2.45 -6.98
N PRO A 107 -7.03 -3.18 -7.18
CA PRO A 107 -7.04 -4.38 -8.03
C PRO A 107 -7.82 -5.53 -7.37
N ASP A 108 -8.44 -6.40 -8.17
CA ASP A 108 -9.08 -7.62 -7.65
C ASP A 108 -8.01 -8.64 -7.23
N LEU A 109 -7.56 -8.52 -5.97
CA LEU A 109 -6.53 -9.38 -5.41
C LEU A 109 -6.91 -10.88 -5.43
N ARG A 110 -8.22 -11.21 -5.31
CA ARG A 110 -8.67 -12.62 -5.39
C ARG A 110 -8.49 -13.19 -6.79
N ALA A 111 -8.84 -12.39 -7.79
CA ALA A 111 -8.70 -12.80 -9.17
C ALA A 111 -7.22 -12.86 -9.57
N LEU A 112 -6.42 -11.85 -9.17
CA LEU A 112 -4.97 -11.84 -9.37
C LEU A 112 -4.29 -13.02 -8.68
N GLY A 113 -4.63 -13.33 -7.42
CA GLY A 113 -4.04 -14.45 -6.69
C GLY A 113 -4.33 -15.82 -7.31
N ARG A 114 -5.52 -16.01 -7.94
CA ARG A 114 -5.81 -17.22 -8.69
C ARG A 114 -5.00 -17.29 -9.99
N ALA A 115 -5.02 -16.21 -10.76
CA ALA A 115 -4.31 -16.15 -12.03
C ALA A 115 -2.78 -16.21 -11.84
N ALA A 116 -2.24 -15.64 -10.78
CA ALA A 116 -0.83 -15.74 -10.45
C ALA A 116 -0.39 -17.22 -10.27
N ARG A 117 -1.20 -18.01 -9.54
CA ARG A 117 -0.90 -19.45 -9.40
C ARG A 117 -0.95 -20.21 -10.71
N GLU A 118 -1.88 -19.88 -11.60
CA GLU A 118 -1.99 -20.47 -12.94
C GLU A 118 -0.80 -20.10 -13.82
N ALA A 119 -0.26 -18.88 -13.67
CA ALA A 119 0.92 -18.38 -14.35
C ALA A 119 2.25 -18.76 -13.66
N HIS A 120 2.24 -19.55 -12.59
CA HIS A 120 3.39 -19.80 -11.71
C HIS A 120 4.05 -18.51 -11.18
N ALA A 121 3.26 -17.45 -10.97
CA ALA A 121 3.73 -16.19 -10.44
C ALA A 121 3.55 -16.08 -8.92
N LEU A 122 4.46 -15.35 -8.28
CA LEU A 122 4.44 -14.99 -6.87
C LEU A 122 3.80 -13.61 -6.71
N LEU A 123 2.57 -13.56 -6.19
CA LEU A 123 1.85 -12.28 -6.00
C LEU A 123 2.33 -11.60 -4.71
N VAL A 124 2.93 -10.42 -4.87
CA VAL A 124 3.37 -9.52 -3.79
C VAL A 124 2.44 -8.31 -3.73
N VAL A 125 1.99 -7.96 -2.54
CA VAL A 125 1.10 -6.82 -2.33
C VAL A 125 1.71 -5.82 -1.36
N ASP A 126 1.85 -4.55 -1.77
CA ASP A 126 2.06 -3.44 -0.85
C ASP A 126 0.71 -3.08 -0.19
N ASN A 127 0.60 -3.40 1.09
CA ASN A 127 -0.62 -3.17 1.87
C ASN A 127 -0.52 -1.91 2.75
N THR A 128 0.42 -1.02 2.47
CA THR A 128 0.70 0.15 3.33
C THR A 128 -0.49 1.06 3.53
N VAL A 129 -1.31 1.29 2.49
CA VAL A 129 -2.42 2.25 2.54
C VAL A 129 -3.62 1.67 3.29
N ALA A 130 -4.01 0.44 2.97
CA ALA A 130 -5.12 -0.24 3.66
C ALA A 130 -4.71 -0.76 5.04
N SER A 131 -3.46 -1.15 5.22
CA SER A 131 -2.90 -1.87 6.35
C SER A 131 -3.53 -3.25 6.58
N ALA A 132 -2.98 -4.03 7.50
CA ALA A 132 -3.58 -5.27 7.98
C ALA A 132 -4.94 -5.07 8.70
N PHE A 133 -5.39 -3.82 8.86
CA PHE A 133 -6.73 -3.47 9.34
C PHE A 133 -7.76 -3.48 8.20
N GLY A 134 -7.43 -2.87 7.05
CA GLY A 134 -8.38 -2.63 5.97
C GLY A 134 -8.30 -3.63 4.82
N CYS A 135 -7.26 -4.45 4.75
CA CYS A 135 -7.13 -5.50 3.74
C CYS A 135 -6.29 -6.66 4.25
N ASP A 136 -6.67 -7.88 3.91
CA ASP A 136 -5.90 -9.11 4.16
C ASP A 136 -5.44 -9.72 2.82
N PRO A 137 -4.32 -9.25 2.25
CA PRO A 137 -3.83 -9.72 0.96
C PRO A 137 -3.49 -11.22 0.95
N LEU A 138 -2.98 -11.76 2.07
CA LEU A 138 -2.60 -13.17 2.16
C LEU A 138 -3.81 -14.08 2.04
N ARG A 139 -4.94 -13.72 2.66
CA ARG A 139 -6.23 -14.43 2.51
C ARG A 139 -6.81 -14.27 1.10
N LEU A 140 -6.48 -13.18 0.43
CA LEU A 140 -6.93 -12.90 -0.94
C LEU A 140 -6.05 -13.53 -2.02
N GLY A 141 -4.93 -14.16 -1.64
CA GLY A 141 -4.11 -14.96 -2.54
C GLY A 141 -2.70 -14.41 -2.78
N ALA A 142 -2.29 -13.34 -2.13
CA ALA A 142 -0.89 -12.94 -2.12
C ALA A 142 -0.04 -13.99 -1.37
N VAL A 143 1.19 -14.19 -1.80
CA VAL A 143 2.16 -15.01 -1.07
C VAL A 143 3.03 -14.17 -0.13
N LEU A 144 3.17 -12.88 -0.43
CA LEU A 144 3.89 -11.91 0.37
C LEU A 144 3.09 -10.61 0.45
N SER A 145 2.89 -10.11 1.66
CA SER A 145 2.32 -8.78 1.94
C SER A 145 3.37 -7.92 2.62
N LEU A 146 3.60 -6.73 2.08
CA LEU A 146 4.54 -5.76 2.60
C LEU A 146 3.78 -4.55 3.13
N GLU A 147 4.19 -4.02 4.27
CA GLU A 147 3.52 -2.89 4.92
C GLU A 147 4.51 -1.95 5.58
N ALA A 148 4.56 -0.68 5.13
CA ALA A 148 5.39 0.35 5.73
C ALA A 148 4.74 0.85 7.03
N LEU A 149 5.29 0.45 8.17
CA LEU A 149 4.68 0.66 9.50
C LEU A 149 4.68 2.11 9.95
N ASP A 150 5.64 2.91 9.51
CA ASP A 150 5.73 4.33 9.83
C ASP A 150 4.64 5.20 9.17
N ARG A 151 3.91 4.64 8.20
CA ARG A 151 2.88 5.38 7.45
C ARG A 151 1.62 5.55 8.27
N VAL A 152 0.94 4.48 8.55
CA VAL A 152 -0.36 4.50 9.25
C VAL A 152 -0.36 3.63 10.49
N CYS A 153 0.42 2.54 10.51
CA CYS A 153 0.34 1.56 11.59
C CYS A 153 0.96 2.02 12.90
N ALA A 154 2.20 2.51 12.89
CA ALA A 154 2.89 2.93 14.11
C ALA A 154 2.57 4.38 14.53
N GLY A 155 1.92 5.16 13.65
CA GLY A 155 1.62 6.56 13.90
C GLY A 155 2.84 7.47 13.87
N LYS A 156 3.87 7.19 14.66
CA LYS A 156 5.12 7.97 14.71
C LYS A 156 6.26 7.09 15.18
N ALA A 157 6.98 6.46 14.26
CA ALA A 157 8.18 5.73 14.56
C ALA A 157 9.44 6.60 14.34
N PRO A 158 10.50 6.47 15.16
CA PRO A 158 11.75 7.21 15.00
C PRO A 158 12.51 6.79 13.73
N ARG A 159 12.50 5.51 13.42
CA ARG A 159 12.99 4.95 12.15
C ARG A 159 11.83 4.41 11.33
N LYS A 160 12.06 4.20 10.05
CA LYS A 160 11.11 3.58 9.14
C LYS A 160 11.29 2.08 9.13
N PHE A 161 10.17 1.37 9.24
CA PHE A 161 10.14 -0.08 9.23
C PHE A 161 9.11 -0.58 8.21
N VAL A 162 9.41 -1.72 7.63
CA VAL A 162 8.49 -2.48 6.78
C VAL A 162 8.33 -3.87 7.37
N ALA A 163 7.09 -4.32 7.51
CA ALA A 163 6.75 -5.69 7.82
C ALA A 163 6.60 -6.47 6.51
N ALA A 164 7.32 -7.58 6.38
CA ALA A 164 7.18 -8.55 5.30
C ALA A 164 6.50 -9.79 5.84
N SER A 165 5.25 -10.01 5.47
CA SER A 165 4.37 -11.06 5.96
C SER A 165 4.20 -12.14 4.89
N VAL A 166 4.54 -13.40 5.21
CA VAL A 166 4.44 -14.54 4.29
C VAL A 166 3.17 -15.34 4.53
N ALA A 167 2.52 -15.77 3.46
CA ALA A 167 1.32 -16.58 3.51
C ALA A 167 1.54 -17.93 4.18
N ARG A 168 0.49 -18.46 4.79
CA ARG A 168 0.45 -19.84 5.26
C ARG A 168 0.28 -20.78 4.07
N SER A 169 1.05 -21.84 4.02
CA SER A 169 1.04 -22.81 2.92
C SER A 169 -0.13 -23.81 2.96
N GLN A 170 -0.98 -23.75 3.96
CA GLN A 170 -2.08 -24.70 4.09
C GLN A 170 -3.31 -24.26 3.30
N LEU A 171 -3.59 -24.96 2.22
CA LEU A 171 -4.88 -24.91 1.52
C LEU A 171 -5.91 -25.84 2.19
N LYS A 172 -7.19 -25.56 1.92
CA LYS A 172 -8.29 -26.47 2.30
C LYS A 172 -8.01 -27.90 1.79
N ARG A 173 -8.30 -28.93 2.60
CA ARG A 173 -8.11 -30.36 2.28
C ARG A 173 -6.66 -30.85 2.23
N HIS A 174 -5.78 -30.35 3.09
CA HIS A 174 -4.38 -30.80 3.21
C HIS A 174 -3.53 -30.64 1.91
N ARG A 175 -3.94 -29.79 0.97
CA ARG A 175 -3.10 -29.44 -0.18
C ARG A 175 -2.14 -28.33 0.25
N VAL A 176 -0.90 -28.46 -0.18
CA VAL A 176 0.13 -27.43 0.01
C VAL A 176 0.01 -26.39 -1.09
N ASP A 177 0.11 -25.11 -0.76
CA ASP A 177 0.23 -24.02 -1.71
C ASP A 177 1.70 -23.90 -2.11
N ALA A 178 2.07 -24.42 -3.28
CA ALA A 178 3.45 -24.39 -3.75
C ALA A 178 4.01 -22.96 -3.87
N ALA A 179 3.18 -21.98 -4.24
CA ALA A 179 3.61 -20.59 -4.32
C ALA A 179 3.96 -20.03 -2.92
N ALA A 180 3.15 -20.33 -1.90
CA ALA A 180 3.42 -19.91 -0.54
C ALA A 180 4.64 -20.61 0.07
N GLU A 181 4.85 -21.91 -0.23
CA GLU A 181 6.07 -22.63 0.19
C GLU A 181 7.33 -22.07 -0.50
N CYS A 182 7.25 -21.75 -1.79
CA CYS A 182 8.35 -21.10 -2.49
C CYS A 182 8.70 -19.75 -1.85
N ALA A 183 7.71 -18.89 -1.62
CA ALA A 183 7.92 -17.60 -0.98
C ALA A 183 8.54 -17.72 0.42
N HIS A 184 8.10 -18.73 1.19
CA HIS A 184 8.67 -19.02 2.51
C HIS A 184 10.13 -19.48 2.39
N ALA A 185 10.43 -20.43 1.51
CA ALA A 185 11.79 -20.92 1.30
C ALA A 185 12.75 -19.80 0.86
N LEU A 186 12.29 -18.90 -0.03
CA LEU A 186 13.04 -17.72 -0.45
C LEU A 186 13.31 -16.78 0.73
N LEU A 187 12.32 -16.55 1.61
CA LEU A 187 12.50 -15.69 2.77
C LEU A 187 13.42 -16.33 3.82
N GLU A 188 13.34 -17.63 4.07
CA GLU A 188 14.27 -18.34 4.95
C GLU A 188 15.70 -18.30 4.40
N GLY A 189 15.87 -18.46 3.09
CA GLY A 189 17.16 -18.46 2.41
C GLY A 189 17.79 -17.09 2.23
N CYS A 190 17.08 -15.98 2.48
CA CYS A 190 17.59 -14.65 2.20
C CYS A 190 18.76 -14.18 3.08
N GLY A 191 19.11 -14.93 4.13
CA GLY A 191 20.29 -14.67 4.97
C GLY A 191 20.27 -13.33 5.71
N LEU A 192 19.10 -12.69 5.84
CA LEU A 192 18.96 -11.43 6.55
C LEU A 192 19.38 -11.57 8.01
N ALA A 193 20.28 -10.68 8.43
CA ALA A 193 20.62 -10.53 9.84
C ALA A 193 19.37 -10.12 10.65
N LYS A 194 19.28 -10.60 11.89
CA LYS A 194 18.24 -10.13 12.81
C LYS A 194 18.31 -8.61 12.92
N LEU A 195 17.13 -7.97 12.83
CA LEU A 195 17.01 -6.53 13.01
C LEU A 195 17.45 -6.14 14.43
N ASP A 196 18.45 -5.27 14.52
CA ASP A 196 18.80 -4.62 15.78
C ASP A 196 17.83 -3.45 16.03
N MET A 197 17.01 -3.59 17.06
CA MET A 197 15.98 -2.62 17.41
C MET A 197 16.08 -2.29 18.90
N PRO A 198 16.37 -1.02 19.25
CA PRO A 198 16.33 -0.55 20.62
C PRO A 198 14.94 -0.74 21.25
N ALA A 199 14.90 -0.95 22.57
CA ALA A 199 13.65 -1.23 23.29
C ALA A 199 12.62 -0.07 23.22
N ASP A 200 13.06 1.16 23.11
CA ASP A 200 12.21 2.33 22.95
C ASP A 200 11.52 2.35 21.57
N GLU A 201 12.22 1.95 20.50
CA GLU A 201 11.65 1.79 19.16
C GLU A 201 10.65 0.62 19.11
N ALA A 202 11.01 -0.52 19.70
CA ALA A 202 10.11 -1.66 19.84
C ALA A 202 8.83 -1.28 20.57
N GLY A 203 8.94 -0.52 21.66
CA GLY A 203 7.79 0.02 22.40
C GLY A 203 6.90 0.98 21.59
N VAL A 204 7.44 1.68 20.58
CA VAL A 204 6.63 2.51 19.67
C VAL A 204 5.80 1.62 18.74
N LEU A 205 6.41 0.58 18.17
CA LEU A 205 5.71 -0.36 17.27
C LEU A 205 4.65 -1.17 18.04
N GLU A 206 4.93 -1.60 19.26
CA GLU A 206 3.99 -2.27 20.15
C GLU A 206 2.74 -1.42 20.40
N ARG A 207 2.91 -0.18 20.87
CA ARG A 207 1.78 0.75 21.05
C ARG A 207 1.06 1.07 19.73
N GLY A 208 1.79 1.09 18.62
CA GLY A 208 1.23 1.24 17.28
C GLY A 208 0.30 0.08 16.93
N LEU A 209 0.70 -1.14 17.22
CA LEU A 209 -0.08 -2.36 16.99
C LEU A 209 -1.31 -2.40 17.91
N ASP A 210 -1.16 -2.13 19.21
CA ASP A 210 -2.25 -2.12 20.19
C ASP A 210 -3.37 -1.12 19.83
N SER A 211 -3.00 0.03 19.26
CA SER A 211 -3.95 1.07 18.87
C SER A 211 -4.39 1.01 17.41
N LEU A 212 -3.94 0.02 16.64
CA LEU A 212 -4.10 -0.03 15.18
C LEU A 212 -5.57 0.11 14.77
N ASP A 213 -6.46 -0.71 15.32
CA ASP A 213 -7.86 -0.78 14.91
C ASP A 213 -8.59 0.57 15.13
N VAL A 214 -8.42 1.14 16.31
CA VAL A 214 -9.07 2.42 16.66
C VAL A 214 -8.57 3.56 15.79
N ARG A 215 -7.25 3.60 15.54
CA ARG A 215 -6.65 4.66 14.70
C ARG A 215 -7.01 4.51 13.24
N MET A 216 -6.92 3.30 12.70
CA MET A 216 -7.22 3.05 11.30
C MET A 216 -8.71 3.27 11.01
N GLN A 217 -9.62 2.85 11.91
CA GLN A 217 -11.03 3.17 11.77
C GLN A 217 -11.26 4.68 11.72
N ALA A 218 -10.61 5.42 12.61
CA ALA A 218 -10.71 6.86 12.62
C ALA A 218 -10.19 7.52 11.33
N HIS A 219 -9.09 7.01 10.75
CA HIS A 219 -8.58 7.47 9.45
C HIS A 219 -9.58 7.20 8.31
N PHE A 220 -10.17 6.00 8.27
CA PHE A 220 -11.11 5.60 7.23
C PHE A 220 -12.41 6.40 7.29
N ASP A 221 -12.98 6.57 8.49
CA ASP A 221 -14.22 7.34 8.70
C ASP A 221 -14.04 8.81 8.28
N ARG A 222 -12.88 9.39 8.61
CA ARG A 222 -12.57 10.77 8.23
C ARG A 222 -12.31 10.93 6.75
N ALA A 223 -11.62 9.98 6.13
CA ALA A 223 -11.42 9.98 4.68
C ALA A 223 -12.75 9.92 3.93
N ARG A 224 -13.68 9.08 4.39
CA ARG A 224 -15.03 8.99 3.84
C ARG A 224 -15.77 10.33 3.97
N ALA A 225 -15.80 10.92 5.16
CA ALA A 225 -16.47 12.20 5.38
C ALA A 225 -15.87 13.31 4.50
N LEU A 226 -14.53 13.35 4.36
CA LEU A 226 -13.86 14.32 3.49
C LEU A 226 -14.12 14.05 2.00
N ALA A 227 -14.19 12.79 1.57
CA ALA A 227 -14.53 12.44 0.19
C ALA A 227 -15.96 12.88 -0.18
N GLU A 228 -16.93 12.66 0.72
CA GLU A 228 -18.32 13.10 0.55
C GLU A 228 -18.42 14.65 0.51
N TYR A 229 -17.69 15.34 1.38
CA TYR A 229 -17.60 16.81 1.37
C TYR A 229 -16.99 17.34 0.06
N LEU A 230 -15.84 16.77 -0.35
CA LEU A 230 -15.15 17.20 -1.58
C LEU A 230 -15.99 16.94 -2.83
N ALA A 231 -16.76 15.84 -2.87
CA ALA A 231 -17.64 15.52 -3.98
C ALA A 231 -18.80 16.51 -4.14
N ALA A 232 -19.15 17.22 -3.06
CA ALA A 232 -20.18 18.26 -3.06
C ALA A 232 -19.61 19.68 -3.23
N ASN A 233 -18.29 19.84 -3.31
CA ASN A 233 -17.64 21.15 -3.39
C ASN A 233 -17.55 21.63 -4.85
N GLU A 234 -18.06 22.83 -5.14
CA GLU A 234 -18.12 23.41 -6.48
C GLU A 234 -16.74 23.73 -7.09
N MET A 235 -15.70 23.86 -6.27
CA MET A 235 -14.32 24.14 -6.71
C MET A 235 -13.50 22.87 -6.96
N VAL A 236 -14.13 21.70 -6.82
CA VAL A 236 -13.50 20.39 -6.90
C VAL A 236 -14.20 19.55 -7.96
N ARG A 237 -13.42 18.76 -8.68
CA ARG A 237 -13.93 17.75 -9.62
C ARG A 237 -13.17 16.45 -9.48
N ASN A 238 -13.70 15.38 -10.10
CA ASN A 238 -13.04 14.08 -10.19
C ASN A 238 -12.56 13.56 -8.81
N VAL A 239 -13.44 13.60 -7.80
CA VAL A 239 -13.11 13.01 -6.50
C VAL A 239 -12.98 11.50 -6.65
N ARG A 240 -11.80 10.98 -6.32
CA ARG A 240 -11.45 9.56 -6.41
C ARG A 240 -11.27 9.02 -4.99
N TYR A 241 -12.18 8.20 -4.60
CA TYR A 241 -12.18 7.48 -3.32
C TYR A 241 -12.88 6.14 -3.54
N PRO A 242 -12.26 4.99 -3.19
CA PRO A 242 -12.86 3.69 -3.49
C PRO A 242 -14.24 3.45 -2.88
N GLY A 243 -14.59 4.23 -1.84
CA GLY A 243 -15.92 4.20 -1.21
C GLY A 243 -17.02 4.95 -1.95
N LEU A 244 -16.71 5.76 -2.95
CA LEU A 244 -17.71 6.42 -3.78
C LEU A 244 -18.15 5.51 -4.92
N SER A 245 -19.45 5.44 -5.20
CA SER A 245 -20.00 4.63 -6.29
C SER A 245 -19.52 5.06 -7.68
N SER A 246 -19.01 6.28 -7.81
CA SER A 246 -18.38 6.79 -9.03
C SER A 246 -16.97 6.29 -9.26
N HIS A 247 -16.34 5.66 -8.26
CA HIS A 247 -14.98 5.12 -8.39
C HIS A 247 -14.99 3.87 -9.27
N PRO A 248 -14.08 3.73 -10.25
CA PRO A 248 -14.09 2.61 -11.20
C PRO A 248 -13.96 1.25 -10.52
N ASP A 249 -13.24 1.17 -9.41
CA ASP A 249 -13.00 -0.08 -8.67
C ASP A 249 -13.92 -0.23 -7.44
N HIS A 250 -15.01 0.57 -7.30
CA HIS A 250 -15.88 0.53 -6.12
C HIS A 250 -16.42 -0.87 -5.80
N VAL A 251 -16.87 -1.59 -6.83
CA VAL A 251 -17.42 -2.95 -6.66
C VAL A 251 -16.33 -3.92 -6.16
N VAL A 252 -15.14 -3.84 -6.71
CA VAL A 252 -13.98 -4.64 -6.28
C VAL A 252 -13.61 -4.28 -4.84
N ALA A 253 -13.48 -2.99 -4.56
CA ALA A 253 -13.14 -2.48 -3.24
C ALA A 253 -14.13 -2.97 -2.16
N THR A 254 -15.43 -2.96 -2.44
CA THR A 254 -16.47 -3.50 -1.54
C THR A 254 -16.27 -4.98 -1.25
N GLY A 255 -15.70 -5.74 -2.18
CA GLY A 255 -15.48 -7.17 -2.06
C GLY A 255 -14.19 -7.59 -1.33
N ILE A 256 -13.18 -6.71 -1.27
CA ILE A 256 -11.86 -7.05 -0.74
C ILE A 256 -11.37 -6.18 0.41
N LEU A 257 -11.87 -4.94 0.53
CA LEU A 257 -11.54 -4.06 1.65
C LEU A 257 -12.49 -4.30 2.83
N GLU A 258 -11.96 -4.13 4.02
CA GLU A 258 -12.65 -4.30 5.29
C GLU A 258 -12.66 -2.98 6.08
N HIS A 259 -13.66 -2.77 6.92
CA HIS A 259 -13.79 -1.62 7.82
C HIS A 259 -13.89 -0.25 7.12
N GLY A 260 -13.92 -0.20 5.79
CA GLY A 260 -13.99 1.02 4.97
C GLY A 260 -13.10 0.93 3.73
N PHE A 261 -12.73 2.09 3.18
CA PHE A 261 -12.13 2.17 1.85
C PHE A 261 -10.77 2.89 1.84
N GLY A 262 -10.05 2.85 2.96
CA GLY A 262 -8.73 3.47 3.10
C GLY A 262 -8.77 4.93 3.58
N PRO A 263 -7.60 5.46 3.94
CA PRO A 263 -7.46 6.80 4.53
C PRO A 263 -7.19 7.91 3.51
N ALA A 264 -7.13 7.60 2.21
CA ALA A 264 -6.71 8.53 1.17
C ALA A 264 -7.88 8.94 0.26
N VAL A 265 -7.89 10.20 -0.16
CA VAL A 265 -8.83 10.77 -1.12
C VAL A 265 -8.02 11.55 -2.17
N GLU A 266 -8.32 11.37 -3.46
CA GLU A 266 -7.79 12.22 -4.52
C GLU A 266 -8.89 13.07 -5.12
N PHE A 267 -8.53 14.28 -5.55
CA PHE A 267 -9.43 15.19 -6.24
C PHE A 267 -8.66 16.16 -7.14
N ASP A 268 -9.33 16.71 -8.12
CA ASP A 268 -8.79 17.74 -8.99
C ASP A 268 -9.41 19.09 -8.63
N LEU A 269 -8.60 20.14 -8.62
CA LEU A 269 -9.05 21.53 -8.49
C LEU A 269 -9.59 22.05 -9.82
N ILE A 270 -10.62 22.88 -9.77
CA ILE A 270 -11.14 23.60 -10.93
C ILE A 270 -10.42 24.94 -11.01
N GLU A 271 -9.79 25.23 -12.16
CA GLU A 271 -9.10 26.50 -12.47
C GLU A 271 -7.97 26.89 -11.50
N LEU A 272 -7.56 26.02 -10.61
CA LEU A 272 -6.48 26.22 -9.65
C LEU A 272 -5.44 25.10 -9.76
N SER A 273 -4.20 25.42 -9.45
CA SER A 273 -3.12 24.45 -9.34
C SER A 273 -2.97 23.92 -7.91
N ALA A 274 -2.36 22.75 -7.77
CA ALA A 274 -1.98 22.20 -6.47
C ALA A 274 -1.02 23.12 -5.70
N GLY A 275 -0.10 23.79 -6.42
CA GLY A 275 0.85 24.75 -5.83
C GLY A 275 0.14 25.92 -5.15
N GLU A 276 -0.82 26.55 -5.83
CA GLU A 276 -1.61 27.66 -5.26
C GLU A 276 -2.35 27.22 -3.99
N LEU A 277 -2.94 26.02 -3.99
CA LEU A 277 -3.59 25.52 -2.78
C LEU A 277 -2.58 25.26 -1.65
N PHE A 278 -1.43 24.66 -1.95
CA PHE A 278 -0.40 24.42 -0.93
C PHE A 278 0.13 25.71 -0.32
N ASP A 279 0.33 26.75 -1.13
CA ASP A 279 0.77 28.06 -0.68
C ASP A 279 -0.31 28.74 0.20
N ALA A 280 -1.58 28.63 -0.18
CA ALA A 280 -2.69 29.16 0.62
C ALA A 280 -2.89 28.41 1.96
N LEU A 281 -2.50 27.13 2.02
CA LEU A 281 -2.57 26.27 3.19
C LEU A 281 -1.26 26.23 3.98
N SER A 282 -0.27 27.05 3.65
CA SER A 282 1.05 27.03 4.31
C SER A 282 0.89 27.19 5.83
N GLY A 283 1.39 26.20 6.58
CA GLY A 283 1.30 26.14 8.02
C GLY A 283 0.08 25.41 8.61
N GLU A 284 -1.00 25.21 7.85
CA GLU A 284 -2.21 24.51 8.33
C GLU A 284 -2.10 22.98 8.17
N PHE A 285 -1.61 22.50 7.03
CA PHE A 285 -1.41 21.08 6.77
C PHE A 285 0.03 20.76 6.42
N ARG A 286 0.44 19.54 6.75
CA ARG A 286 1.76 19.05 6.35
C ARG A 286 1.73 18.60 4.88
N THR A 287 2.53 19.27 4.05
CA THR A 287 2.77 18.84 2.67
C THR A 287 3.77 17.69 2.69
N SER A 288 3.31 16.46 2.75
CA SER A 288 4.17 15.27 2.67
C SER A 288 3.37 14.03 2.32
N LEU A 289 4.09 12.98 1.92
CA LEU A 289 3.51 11.66 1.74
C LEU A 289 2.82 11.17 3.02
N ALA A 290 1.86 10.26 2.85
CA ALA A 290 1.03 9.66 3.88
C ALA A 290 1.73 9.33 5.20
N GLY A 291 0.98 9.37 6.25
CA GLY A 291 1.33 8.76 7.52
C GLY A 291 1.25 9.68 8.73
N GLY A 292 1.05 9.08 9.88
CA GLY A 292 0.92 9.73 11.16
C GLY A 292 -0.48 10.29 11.46
N ALA A 293 -0.61 10.92 12.63
CA ALA A 293 -1.90 11.37 13.15
C ALA A 293 -2.45 12.63 12.45
N ALA A 294 -1.62 13.44 11.82
CA ALA A 294 -2.06 14.69 11.19
C ALA A 294 -2.52 14.45 9.73
N THR A 295 -3.58 15.14 9.32
CA THR A 295 -3.99 15.21 7.91
C THR A 295 -2.88 15.79 7.06
N ARG A 296 -2.69 15.25 5.86
CA ARG A 296 -1.61 15.60 4.95
C ARG A 296 -2.12 15.73 3.53
N LEU A 297 -1.51 16.64 2.80
CA LEU A 297 -1.76 16.88 1.38
C LEU A 297 -0.48 16.66 0.58
N SER A 298 -0.61 16.10 -0.61
CA SER A 298 0.48 15.95 -1.57
C SER A 298 -0.07 16.00 -2.99
N ALA A 299 0.81 16.30 -3.95
CA ALA A 299 0.51 16.03 -5.36
C ALA A 299 0.91 14.59 -5.69
N PRO A 300 0.08 13.81 -6.41
CA PRO A 300 0.45 12.49 -6.89
C PRO A 300 1.66 12.59 -7.84
N ARG A 301 2.57 11.59 -7.77
CA ARG A 301 3.76 11.57 -8.63
C ARG A 301 3.38 11.53 -10.10
N GLY A 302 4.16 12.23 -10.93
CA GLY A 302 3.96 12.27 -12.39
C GLY A 302 2.74 13.07 -12.85
N LYS A 303 1.93 13.57 -11.95
CA LYS A 303 0.74 14.41 -12.24
C LYS A 303 1.00 15.81 -11.70
N GLN A 304 1.58 16.66 -12.55
CA GLN A 304 1.65 18.11 -12.29
C GLN A 304 0.31 18.73 -12.65
N GLY A 305 -0.13 19.73 -11.89
CA GLY A 305 -1.34 20.49 -12.20
C GLY A 305 -2.29 20.60 -11.00
N SER A 306 -3.54 20.23 -11.19
CA SER A 306 -4.63 20.48 -10.25
C SER A 306 -4.93 19.31 -9.29
N THR A 307 -4.27 18.16 -9.43
CA THR A 307 -4.59 16.98 -8.61
C THR A 307 -3.95 17.03 -7.23
N ILE A 308 -4.76 16.79 -6.22
CA ILE A 308 -4.37 16.70 -4.81
C ILE A 308 -4.65 15.29 -4.29
N ARG A 309 -3.74 14.72 -3.51
CA ARG A 309 -3.99 13.54 -2.67
C ARG A 309 -3.99 13.96 -1.21
N LEU A 310 -5.12 13.76 -0.56
CA LEU A 310 -5.31 13.99 0.86
C LEU A 310 -5.21 12.65 1.60
N PHE A 311 -4.42 12.61 2.65
CA PHE A 311 -4.45 11.54 3.66
C PHE A 311 -5.11 12.06 4.92
N ALA A 312 -6.26 11.49 5.25
CA ALA A 312 -6.99 11.86 6.46
C ALA A 312 -6.20 11.40 7.70
N GLY A 313 -5.87 12.36 8.54
CA GLY A 313 -5.31 12.12 9.87
C GLY A 313 -6.39 11.79 10.90
N THR A 314 -6.07 12.02 12.16
CA THR A 314 -7.04 11.94 13.28
C THR A 314 -7.69 13.28 13.58
N ASP A 315 -7.44 14.31 12.77
CA ASP A 315 -8.05 15.63 12.87
C ASP A 315 -9.57 15.56 12.66
N ASN A 316 -10.30 16.50 13.24
CA ASN A 316 -11.74 16.62 13.02
C ASN A 316 -12.00 16.95 11.54
N PRO A 317 -12.76 16.13 10.79
CA PRO A 317 -12.99 16.34 9.37
C PRO A 317 -13.72 17.65 9.05
N LEU A 318 -14.56 18.17 9.95
CA LEU A 318 -15.22 19.47 9.79
C LEU A 318 -14.23 20.63 9.83
N VAL A 319 -13.20 20.53 10.69
CA VAL A 319 -12.12 21.53 10.74
C VAL A 319 -11.30 21.48 9.46
N VAL A 320 -10.93 20.28 9.02
CA VAL A 320 -10.18 20.07 7.76
C VAL A 320 -10.96 20.63 6.59
N ALA A 321 -12.25 20.30 6.48
CA ALA A 321 -13.14 20.81 5.42
C ALA A 321 -13.24 22.34 5.45
N SER A 322 -13.42 22.94 6.63
CA SER A 322 -13.49 24.40 6.79
C SER A 322 -12.21 25.10 6.36
N VAL A 323 -11.04 24.56 6.72
CA VAL A 323 -9.74 25.12 6.29
C VAL A 323 -9.56 25.03 4.79
N LEU A 324 -9.91 23.90 4.19
CA LEU A 324 -9.89 23.72 2.73
C LEU A 324 -10.83 24.69 2.02
N ASP A 325 -12.07 24.82 2.49
CA ASP A 325 -13.08 25.72 1.90
C ASP A 325 -12.62 27.20 1.96
N ASN A 326 -12.10 27.63 3.10
CA ASN A 326 -11.57 28.99 3.26
C ASN A 326 -10.40 29.27 2.29
N ALA A 327 -9.48 28.32 2.12
CA ALA A 327 -8.36 28.47 1.19
C ALA A 327 -8.85 28.52 -0.26
N LEU A 328 -9.75 27.62 -0.66
CA LEU A 328 -10.31 27.58 -2.00
C LEU A 328 -11.07 28.87 -2.34
N ARG A 329 -11.96 29.33 -1.45
CA ARG A 329 -12.70 30.60 -1.64
C ARG A 329 -11.79 31.80 -1.76
N LYS A 330 -10.73 31.87 -0.93
CA LYS A 330 -9.75 32.95 -1.02
C LYS A 330 -9.06 32.99 -2.36
N LEU A 331 -8.68 31.82 -2.91
CA LEU A 331 -8.04 31.72 -4.21
C LEU A 331 -9.01 32.06 -5.36
N ALA A 332 -10.29 31.72 -5.25
CA ALA A 332 -11.30 32.05 -6.27
C ALA A 332 -11.62 33.56 -6.35
N THR A 333 -11.20 34.35 -5.39
CA THR A 333 -11.43 35.81 -5.36
C THR A 333 -10.22 36.64 -5.81
N LEU A 334 -9.11 35.98 -6.14
CA LEU A 334 -7.89 36.59 -6.70
C LEU A 334 -7.90 36.52 -8.22
#